data_c58ad5957a13db32683751ac8be158da
#
_entry.id   c58ad5957a13db32683751ac8be158da
#
_cell.length_a   1.000
_cell.length_b   1.000
_cell.length_c   1.000
_cell.angle_alpha   90.00
_cell.angle_beta   90.00
_cell.angle_gamma   90.00
#
_symmetry.space_group_name_H-M   'P 1'
#
loop_
_entity.id
_entity.type
_entity.pdbx_description
1 polymer ?
#
loop_
_entity_poly.entity_id
_entity_poly.type
_entity_poly.pdbx_seq_one_letter_code
_entity_poly.pdbx_strand_id
1 'polypeptide(L)'
;MCIRDSYTIDACETSQFENHLRAILGLPLGSTALKVPAAAMLNILGLADVRNDSEAVAKTLAPAVRSLSVPGTTVHLYGKSGCRPGRKMGHINVVGLSDEQVHERMSLLLDELSRAKEAVKQQQPWDFASAKQRAAMPVPGKPQAPQDFSHPQPLVGIIMGSDSDLSVMMSAAQILKDFEVPFELTIVSAHRTPDRMREYARSARSRGLRVIIAGAGGAAHLPGMVAAQTCLPVIGVPVKGRTLDGVDSLHSIVQMPRGVPVATVAINNSVNAALLAIRILGTNIPLYADKMERYMYDMEMGVMEKVERLADQGWQYGQPHTVA
;
A
#
# COMPACT_ATOMS: atom_id res chain seq x y z
N MET A 1 13.15 4.16 0.82
CA MET A 1 13.92 3.38 1.81
C MET A 1 13.36 1.97 1.84
N CYS A 2 14.17 0.95 1.54
CA CYS A 2 13.70 -0.43 1.56
C CYS A 2 13.78 -0.93 3.00
N ILE A 3 12.66 -1.19 3.64
CA ILE A 3 12.57 -1.57 5.08
C ILE A 3 13.14 -2.99 5.34
N ARG A 4 13.54 -3.73 4.29
CA ARG A 4 14.09 -5.09 4.38
C ARG A 4 15.36 -5.17 3.55
N ASP A 5 16.43 -4.58 4.04
CA ASP A 5 17.73 -4.71 3.42
C ASP A 5 18.37 -6.03 3.85
N SER A 6 18.66 -6.89 2.87
CA SER A 6 19.15 -8.25 3.12
C SER A 6 20.66 -8.30 3.39
N TYR A 7 21.33 -7.16 3.60
CA TYR A 7 22.78 -7.11 3.86
C TYR A 7 23.19 -7.85 5.13
N THR A 8 22.24 -8.03 6.05
CA THR A 8 22.52 -8.68 7.35
C THR A 8 23.02 -10.12 7.23
N ILE A 9 22.76 -10.80 6.10
CA ILE A 9 23.27 -12.17 5.84
C ILE A 9 24.80 -12.17 5.86
N ASP A 10 25.41 -11.15 5.24
CA ASP A 10 26.87 -11.09 5.08
C ASP A 10 27.55 -10.15 6.07
N ALA A 11 26.83 -9.16 6.61
CA ALA A 11 27.41 -8.08 7.40
C ALA A 11 27.14 -8.15 8.90
N CYS A 12 26.17 -8.93 9.38
CA CYS A 12 25.84 -9.06 10.81
C CYS A 12 26.28 -10.41 11.38
N GLU A 13 26.49 -10.46 12.70
CA GLU A 13 26.78 -11.70 13.43
C GLU A 13 25.64 -12.70 13.28
N THR A 14 24.41 -12.24 13.47
CA THR A 14 23.19 -13.01 13.22
C THR A 14 22.33 -12.26 12.23
N SER A 15 21.94 -12.93 11.15
CA SER A 15 21.10 -12.30 10.12
C SER A 15 19.67 -12.06 10.62
N GLN A 16 18.98 -11.11 9.99
CA GLN A 16 17.55 -10.86 10.27
C GLN A 16 16.70 -12.12 10.02
N PHE A 17 17.09 -12.97 9.07
CA PHE A 17 16.37 -14.20 8.75
C PHE A 17 16.56 -15.25 9.84
N GLU A 18 17.77 -15.41 10.35
CA GLU A 18 18.05 -16.30 11.46
C GLU A 18 17.35 -15.85 12.74
N ASN A 19 17.41 -14.55 13.08
CA ASN A 19 16.70 -14.02 14.23
C ASN A 19 15.18 -14.16 14.09
N HIS A 20 14.65 -14.09 12.87
CA HIS A 20 13.23 -14.37 12.61
C HIS A 20 12.90 -15.85 12.92
N LEU A 21 13.71 -16.79 12.48
CA LEU A 21 13.52 -18.21 12.78
C LEU A 21 13.68 -18.50 14.28
N ARG A 22 14.67 -17.90 14.94
CA ARG A 22 14.86 -18.03 16.39
C ARG A 22 13.63 -17.53 17.16
N ALA A 23 13.08 -16.37 16.77
CA ALA A 23 11.88 -15.81 17.39
C ALA A 23 10.66 -16.73 17.24
N ILE A 24 10.43 -17.31 16.05
CA ILE A 24 9.32 -18.26 15.81
C ILE A 24 9.46 -19.53 16.65
N LEU A 25 10.70 -20.01 16.80
CA LEU A 25 11.00 -21.25 17.52
C LEU A 25 11.16 -21.04 19.04
N GLY A 26 10.98 -19.82 19.56
CA GLY A 26 11.17 -19.49 20.96
C GLY A 26 12.63 -19.62 21.42
N LEU A 27 13.61 -19.55 20.50
CA LEU A 27 15.02 -19.59 20.80
C LEU A 27 15.56 -18.20 21.19
N PRO A 28 16.65 -18.12 21.98
CA PRO A 28 17.31 -16.85 22.27
C PRO A 28 17.74 -16.14 20.98
N LEU A 29 17.47 -14.84 20.89
CA LEU A 29 17.92 -14.05 19.75
C LEU A 29 19.44 -13.93 19.72
N GLY A 30 20.02 -14.00 18.53
CA GLY A 30 21.43 -13.76 18.31
C GLY A 30 21.75 -12.26 18.20
N SER A 31 23.04 -11.93 18.34
CA SER A 31 23.55 -10.56 18.24
C SER A 31 23.23 -9.95 16.86
N THR A 32 22.72 -8.73 16.85
CA THR A 32 22.49 -7.94 15.63
C THR A 32 23.67 -7.05 15.25
N ALA A 33 24.78 -7.16 15.98
CA ALA A 33 25.99 -6.37 15.73
C ALA A 33 26.54 -6.64 14.33
N LEU A 34 27.11 -5.60 13.72
CA LEU A 34 27.86 -5.74 12.47
C LEU A 34 29.16 -6.50 12.75
N LYS A 35 29.46 -7.50 11.95
CA LYS A 35 30.74 -8.22 11.97
C LYS A 35 31.79 -7.59 11.02
N VAL A 36 31.40 -6.53 10.30
CA VAL A 36 32.24 -5.76 9.38
C VAL A 36 32.06 -4.27 9.65
N PRO A 37 33.10 -3.44 9.47
CA PRO A 37 33.04 -2.00 9.75
C PRO A 37 32.07 -1.26 8.86
N ALA A 38 31.91 -1.66 7.58
CA ALA A 38 31.02 -1.03 6.62
C ALA A 38 30.37 -2.05 5.69
N ALA A 39 29.12 -1.79 5.31
CA ALA A 39 28.36 -2.61 4.37
C ALA A 39 27.35 -1.79 3.56
N ALA A 40 27.13 -2.21 2.32
CA ALA A 40 26.09 -1.67 1.45
C ALA A 40 25.43 -2.81 0.67
N MET A 41 24.26 -2.55 0.09
CA MET A 41 23.50 -3.51 -0.71
C MET A 41 22.99 -2.89 -2.00
N LEU A 42 23.20 -3.59 -3.11
CA LEU A 42 22.67 -3.26 -4.42
C LEU A 42 21.58 -4.26 -4.82
N ASN A 43 20.36 -3.78 -5.09
CA ASN A 43 19.30 -4.64 -5.63
C ASN A 43 19.50 -4.85 -7.14
N ILE A 44 19.45 -6.11 -7.58
CA ILE A 44 19.40 -6.48 -8.99
C ILE A 44 17.93 -6.41 -9.42
N LEU A 45 17.61 -5.42 -10.27
CA LEU A 45 16.27 -5.21 -10.79
C LEU A 45 16.21 -5.63 -12.25
N GLY A 46 15.11 -6.29 -12.66
CA GLY A 46 14.88 -6.61 -14.06
C GLY A 46 14.87 -5.35 -14.92
N LEU A 47 15.49 -5.42 -16.10
CA LEU A 47 15.66 -4.30 -17.02
C LEU A 47 14.71 -4.35 -18.22
N ALA A 48 14.21 -5.53 -18.60
CA ALA A 48 13.34 -5.71 -19.77
C ALA A 48 12.24 -6.74 -19.51
N ASP A 49 11.09 -6.54 -20.16
CA ASP A 49 9.91 -7.44 -20.03
C ASP A 49 9.93 -8.52 -21.13
N VAL A 50 10.91 -9.40 -21.08
CA VAL A 50 11.01 -10.48 -22.05
C VAL A 50 11.14 -11.82 -21.33
N ARG A 51 10.19 -12.71 -21.56
CA ARG A 51 10.10 -13.99 -20.85
C ARG A 51 11.16 -15.01 -21.23
N ASN A 52 11.83 -14.89 -22.39
CA ASN A 52 12.78 -15.87 -22.90
C ASN A 52 13.97 -15.24 -23.66
N ASP A 53 14.30 -13.98 -23.41
CA ASP A 53 15.47 -13.36 -24.03
C ASP A 53 16.69 -13.55 -23.13
N SER A 54 17.58 -14.45 -23.52
CA SER A 54 18.84 -14.74 -22.84
C SER A 54 19.73 -13.48 -22.71
N GLU A 55 19.65 -12.57 -23.67
CA GLU A 55 20.41 -11.32 -23.69
C GLU A 55 19.88 -10.33 -22.64
N ALA A 56 18.55 -10.19 -22.50
CA ALA A 56 17.93 -9.36 -21.48
C ALA A 56 18.21 -9.87 -20.06
N VAL A 57 18.24 -11.20 -19.88
CA VAL A 57 18.64 -11.81 -18.62
C VAL A 57 20.11 -11.55 -18.34
N ALA A 58 20.99 -11.72 -19.33
CA ALA A 58 22.43 -11.46 -19.20
C ALA A 58 22.68 -9.98 -18.82
N LYS A 59 22.01 -9.02 -19.45
CA LYS A 59 22.11 -7.59 -19.11
C LYS A 59 21.59 -7.30 -17.70
N THR A 60 20.49 -7.92 -17.29
CA THR A 60 19.99 -7.78 -15.92
C THR A 60 20.97 -8.29 -14.88
N LEU A 61 21.70 -9.35 -15.19
CA LEU A 61 22.68 -9.99 -14.29
C LEU A 61 24.09 -9.43 -14.43
N ALA A 62 24.38 -8.53 -15.35
CA ALA A 62 25.70 -7.95 -15.56
C ALA A 62 26.38 -7.42 -14.28
N PRO A 63 25.69 -6.67 -13.39
CA PRO A 63 26.27 -6.26 -12.11
C PRO A 63 26.63 -7.43 -11.20
N ALA A 64 25.84 -8.53 -11.23
CA ALA A 64 26.14 -9.73 -10.47
C ALA A 64 27.40 -10.45 -10.99
N VAL A 65 27.53 -10.56 -12.32
CA VAL A 65 28.74 -11.12 -12.95
C VAL A 65 29.95 -10.26 -12.62
N ARG A 66 29.84 -8.92 -12.73
CA ARG A 66 30.90 -7.97 -12.37
C ARG A 66 31.33 -8.13 -10.92
N SER A 67 30.39 -8.32 -10.02
CA SER A 67 30.68 -8.44 -8.58
C SER A 67 31.56 -9.65 -8.25
N LEU A 68 31.54 -10.73 -9.04
CA LEU A 68 32.39 -11.90 -8.82
C LEU A 68 33.89 -11.57 -8.90
N SER A 69 34.28 -10.48 -9.54
CA SER A 69 35.64 -10.00 -9.61
C SER A 69 35.98 -8.87 -8.63
N VAL A 70 35.03 -8.46 -7.78
CA VAL A 70 35.19 -7.39 -6.79
C VAL A 70 35.31 -8.00 -5.40
N PRO A 71 36.43 -7.90 -4.69
CA PRO A 71 36.58 -8.46 -3.34
C PRO A 71 35.57 -7.88 -2.36
N GLY A 72 35.06 -8.70 -1.45
CA GLY A 72 34.08 -8.27 -0.43
C GLY A 72 32.66 -8.12 -0.95
N THR A 73 32.33 -8.70 -2.10
CA THR A 73 30.96 -8.76 -2.62
C THR A 73 30.41 -10.17 -2.56
N THR A 74 29.11 -10.29 -2.26
CA THR A 74 28.36 -11.55 -2.24
C THR A 74 27.07 -11.40 -3.03
N VAL A 75 26.80 -12.34 -3.93
CA VAL A 75 25.60 -12.33 -4.80
C VAL A 75 24.55 -13.28 -4.26
N HIS A 76 23.32 -12.78 -4.16
CA HIS A 76 22.13 -13.54 -3.78
C HIS A 76 21.07 -13.45 -4.87
N LEU A 77 20.87 -14.51 -5.65
CA LEU A 77 19.86 -14.61 -6.69
C LEU A 77 18.61 -15.31 -6.16
N TYR A 78 17.42 -14.82 -6.56
CA TYR A 78 16.15 -15.33 -6.06
C TYR A 78 15.51 -16.43 -6.91
N GLY A 79 16.19 -16.91 -7.96
CA GLY A 79 15.70 -17.99 -8.81
C GLY A 79 14.37 -17.72 -9.54
N LYS A 80 14.03 -16.45 -9.76
CA LYS A 80 12.76 -16.08 -10.37
C LYS A 80 12.80 -16.21 -11.89
N SER A 81 11.77 -16.83 -12.48
CA SER A 81 11.58 -16.86 -13.92
C SER A 81 11.14 -15.50 -14.46
N GLY A 82 11.78 -15.02 -15.55
CA GLY A 82 11.53 -13.74 -16.20
C GLY A 82 12.04 -12.52 -15.43
N CYS A 83 12.52 -11.53 -16.15
CA CYS A 83 13.18 -10.33 -15.59
C CYS A 83 12.41 -9.03 -15.89
N ARG A 84 11.11 -9.00 -15.62
CA ARG A 84 10.27 -7.81 -15.84
C ARG A 84 10.88 -6.56 -15.23
N PRO A 85 10.76 -5.37 -15.89
CA PRO A 85 11.28 -4.12 -15.37
C PRO A 85 10.89 -3.85 -13.93
N GLY A 86 11.87 -3.52 -13.09
CA GLY A 86 11.67 -3.23 -11.67
C GLY A 86 11.44 -4.45 -10.77
N ARG A 87 11.36 -5.68 -11.31
CA ARG A 87 11.26 -6.89 -10.50
C ARG A 87 12.59 -7.16 -9.82
N LYS A 88 12.59 -7.35 -8.49
CA LYS A 88 13.79 -7.76 -7.75
C LYS A 88 14.17 -9.19 -8.13
N MET A 89 15.30 -9.36 -8.81
CA MET A 89 15.85 -10.64 -9.26
C MET A 89 16.87 -11.21 -8.28
N GLY A 90 17.48 -10.34 -7.48
CA GLY A 90 18.48 -10.67 -6.50
C GLY A 90 19.01 -9.42 -5.82
N HIS A 91 20.10 -9.57 -5.07
CA HIS A 91 20.87 -8.46 -4.52
C HIS A 91 22.34 -8.82 -4.42
N ILE A 92 23.18 -7.80 -4.32
CA ILE A 92 24.62 -7.92 -4.08
C ILE A 92 24.91 -7.19 -2.78
N ASN A 93 25.49 -7.88 -1.81
CA ASN A 93 26.03 -7.28 -0.61
C ASN A 93 27.48 -6.90 -0.84
N VAL A 94 27.89 -5.73 -0.39
CA VAL A 94 29.23 -5.21 -0.46
C VAL A 94 29.67 -4.90 0.97
N VAL A 95 30.74 -5.53 1.42
CA VAL A 95 31.33 -5.31 2.75
C VAL A 95 32.75 -4.74 2.61
N GLY A 96 33.19 -3.98 3.60
CA GLY A 96 34.52 -3.37 3.59
C GLY A 96 35.02 -2.96 4.96
N LEU A 97 36.28 -2.55 5.03
CA LEU A 97 36.92 -2.06 6.25
C LEU A 97 36.64 -0.58 6.53
N SER A 98 36.10 0.16 5.55
CA SER A 98 35.64 1.54 5.70
C SER A 98 34.54 1.86 4.70
N ASP A 99 33.84 2.97 4.93
CA ASP A 99 32.79 3.46 4.02
C ASP A 99 33.37 3.83 2.64
N GLU A 100 34.60 4.36 2.58
CA GLU A 100 35.28 4.68 1.33
C GLU A 100 35.51 3.42 0.49
N GLN A 101 35.98 2.35 1.13
CA GLN A 101 36.21 1.08 0.44
C GLN A 101 34.93 0.45 -0.08
N VAL A 102 33.84 0.54 0.70
CA VAL A 102 32.51 0.08 0.26
C VAL A 102 32.00 0.93 -0.88
N HIS A 103 32.20 2.26 -0.82
CA HIS A 103 31.82 3.18 -1.89
C HIS A 103 32.58 2.91 -3.19
N GLU A 104 33.88 2.71 -3.13
CA GLU A 104 34.71 2.36 -4.29
C GLU A 104 34.23 1.07 -4.95
N ARG A 105 34.01 0.02 -4.18
CA ARG A 105 33.50 -1.26 -4.66
C ARG A 105 32.10 -1.14 -5.26
N MET A 106 31.23 -0.35 -4.62
CA MET A 106 29.86 -0.10 -5.09
C MET A 106 29.84 0.68 -6.40
N SER A 107 30.76 1.66 -6.60
CA SER A 107 30.80 2.44 -7.84
C SER A 107 31.11 1.57 -9.05
N LEU A 108 31.99 0.57 -8.92
CA LEU A 108 32.26 -0.39 -10.00
C LEU A 108 31.00 -1.17 -10.45
N LEU A 109 30.11 -1.48 -9.51
CA LEU A 109 28.86 -2.20 -9.78
C LEU A 109 27.79 -1.26 -10.37
N LEU A 110 27.76 -0.01 -9.93
CA LEU A 110 26.85 1.02 -10.44
C LEU A 110 27.20 1.44 -11.86
N ASP A 111 28.46 1.52 -12.19
CA ASP A 111 28.95 1.78 -13.56
C ASP A 111 28.50 0.67 -14.51
N GLU A 112 28.63 -0.59 -14.09
CA GLU A 112 28.17 -1.73 -14.88
C GLU A 112 26.66 -1.76 -15.03
N LEU A 113 25.91 -1.43 -13.97
CA LEU A 113 24.45 -1.28 -14.02
C LEU A 113 24.03 -0.16 -14.99
N SER A 114 24.77 0.94 -15.01
CA SER A 114 24.50 2.08 -15.91
C SER A 114 24.74 1.68 -17.38
N ARG A 115 25.83 1.00 -17.68
CA ARG A 115 26.12 0.43 -19.01
C ARG A 115 25.05 -0.55 -19.46
N ALA A 116 24.63 -1.45 -18.58
CA ALA A 116 23.57 -2.43 -18.86
C ALA A 116 22.24 -1.74 -19.17
N LYS A 117 21.88 -0.70 -18.43
CA LYS A 117 20.68 0.11 -18.68
C LYS A 117 20.73 0.85 -20.02
N GLU A 118 21.86 1.44 -20.37
CA GLU A 118 22.05 2.13 -21.64
C GLU A 118 21.97 1.17 -22.83
N ALA A 119 22.59 -0.01 -22.72
CA ALA A 119 22.52 -1.04 -23.75
C ALA A 119 21.10 -1.57 -23.97
N VAL A 120 20.26 -1.64 -22.92
CA VAL A 120 18.83 -1.98 -23.07
C VAL A 120 18.04 -0.84 -23.71
N LYS A 121 18.37 0.41 -23.43
CA LYS A 121 17.74 1.59 -24.06
C LYS A 121 18.01 1.68 -25.56
N GLN A 122 19.22 1.32 -26.00
CA GLN A 122 19.60 1.36 -27.41
C GLN A 122 18.94 0.27 -28.27
N GLN A 123 18.53 -0.85 -27.67
CA GLN A 123 17.86 -1.96 -28.37
C GLN A 123 16.33 -1.81 -28.44
N GLN A 124 15.75 -0.96 -27.62
CA GLN A 124 14.32 -0.62 -27.71
C GLN A 124 14.18 0.85 -28.10
N PRO A 125 13.50 1.17 -29.20
CA PRO A 125 13.09 2.54 -29.50
C PRO A 125 11.97 2.97 -28.54
N TRP A 126 12.21 2.84 -27.24
CA TRP A 126 11.37 3.39 -26.20
C TRP A 126 11.91 4.79 -25.88
N ASP A 127 11.42 5.72 -26.67
CA ASP A 127 11.57 7.13 -26.42
C ASP A 127 10.98 7.48 -25.06
N PHE A 128 11.84 7.82 -24.08
CA PHE A 128 11.42 8.35 -22.78
C PHE A 128 10.71 9.71 -22.93
N ALA A 129 10.86 10.40 -24.05
CA ALA A 129 10.00 11.51 -24.42
C ALA A 129 8.55 11.05 -24.60
N SER A 130 8.30 9.84 -25.11
CA SER A 130 6.96 9.29 -25.20
C SER A 130 6.37 8.86 -23.85
N ALA A 131 7.19 8.56 -22.83
CA ALA A 131 6.68 8.34 -21.47
C ALA A 131 6.26 9.65 -20.82
N LYS A 132 6.99 10.76 -21.05
CA LYS A 132 6.54 12.11 -20.70
C LYS A 132 5.37 12.57 -21.57
N GLN A 133 5.34 12.22 -22.86
CA GLN A 133 4.20 12.46 -23.74
C GLN A 133 3.01 11.54 -23.45
N ARG A 134 3.20 10.30 -23.00
CA ARG A 134 2.12 9.44 -22.48
C ARG A 134 1.60 9.94 -21.14
N ALA A 135 2.41 10.57 -20.31
CA ALA A 135 1.95 11.30 -19.14
C ALA A 135 1.23 12.61 -19.53
N ALA A 136 1.51 13.15 -20.73
CA ALA A 136 0.87 14.33 -21.33
C ALA A 136 -0.16 13.98 -22.42
N MET A 137 -0.28 12.71 -22.85
CA MET A 137 -1.43 12.29 -23.64
C MET A 137 -2.68 12.43 -22.76
N PRO A 138 -3.72 13.13 -23.24
CA PRO A 138 -5.02 13.01 -22.56
C PRO A 138 -5.29 11.51 -22.48
N VAL A 139 -5.43 11.01 -21.26
CA VAL A 139 -6.00 9.67 -21.00
C VAL A 139 -7.21 9.58 -21.89
N PRO A 140 -7.32 8.58 -22.83
CA PRO A 140 -8.43 8.50 -23.76
C PRO A 140 -9.70 8.71 -22.98
N GLY A 141 -10.46 9.75 -23.32
CA GLY A 141 -11.54 10.42 -22.61
C GLY A 141 -11.74 9.77 -21.25
N LYS A 142 -11.34 10.48 -20.15
CA LYS A 142 -11.79 10.03 -18.83
C LYS A 142 -13.18 9.51 -19.05
N PRO A 143 -13.52 8.23 -18.75
CA PRO A 143 -14.92 7.91 -18.58
C PRO A 143 -15.34 8.99 -17.59
N GLN A 144 -16.21 9.94 -17.99
CA GLN A 144 -16.80 10.87 -17.04
C GLN A 144 -17.31 9.94 -15.96
N ALA A 145 -16.66 10.00 -14.78
CA ALA A 145 -17.11 9.21 -13.64
C ALA A 145 -18.60 9.48 -13.60
N PRO A 146 -19.45 8.46 -13.56
CA PRO A 146 -20.89 8.67 -13.47
C PRO A 146 -21.06 9.75 -12.42
N GLN A 147 -21.80 10.83 -12.71
CA GLN A 147 -21.85 12.05 -11.88
C GLN A 147 -22.17 11.78 -10.41
N ASP A 148 -22.62 10.55 -10.10
CA ASP A 148 -22.92 10.07 -8.76
C ASP A 148 -21.70 9.72 -7.88
N PHE A 149 -20.48 9.62 -8.43
CA PHE A 149 -19.30 9.11 -7.69
C PHE A 149 -18.22 10.15 -7.41
N SER A 150 -18.31 11.34 -7.94
CA SER A 150 -17.33 12.40 -7.66
C SER A 150 -17.95 13.79 -7.76
N HIS A 151 -18.06 14.43 -6.62
CA HIS A 151 -18.54 15.80 -6.54
C HIS A 151 -17.44 16.80 -6.98
N PRO A 152 -17.77 17.92 -7.66
CA PRO A 152 -16.78 18.94 -8.05
C PRO A 152 -16.01 19.56 -6.88
N GLN A 153 -16.62 19.60 -5.70
CA GLN A 153 -16.04 20.12 -4.46
C GLN A 153 -16.21 19.07 -3.34
N PRO A 154 -15.43 17.97 -3.35
CA PRO A 154 -15.58 16.90 -2.38
C PRO A 154 -15.03 17.29 -1.00
N LEU A 155 -15.72 16.89 0.06
CA LEU A 155 -15.26 16.99 1.44
C LEU A 155 -14.59 15.71 1.92
N VAL A 156 -14.99 14.55 1.38
CA VAL A 156 -14.42 13.23 1.71
C VAL A 156 -13.85 12.58 0.46
N GLY A 157 -12.64 12.06 0.57
CA GLY A 157 -12.04 11.23 -0.47
C GLY A 157 -12.16 9.76 -0.11
N ILE A 158 -12.74 8.93 -0.97
CA ILE A 158 -12.73 7.47 -0.86
C ILE A 158 -11.71 6.93 -1.84
N ILE A 159 -10.67 6.29 -1.35
CA ILE A 159 -9.62 5.69 -2.17
C ILE A 159 -9.40 4.22 -1.85
N MET A 160 -8.97 3.46 -2.84
CA MET A 160 -8.69 2.03 -2.72
C MET A 160 -7.51 1.62 -3.58
N GLY A 161 -6.85 0.52 -3.20
CA GLY A 161 -5.67 0.01 -3.91
C GLY A 161 -5.97 -0.64 -5.26
N SER A 162 -7.19 -1.14 -5.45
CA SER A 162 -7.67 -1.84 -6.65
C SER A 162 -9.19 -1.78 -6.71
N ASP A 163 -9.72 -2.06 -7.91
CA ASP A 163 -11.14 -2.30 -8.15
C ASP A 163 -11.70 -3.53 -7.40
N SER A 164 -10.84 -4.47 -7.03
CA SER A 164 -11.23 -5.60 -6.16
C SER A 164 -11.81 -5.16 -4.81
N ASP A 165 -11.44 -3.98 -4.32
CA ASP A 165 -11.85 -3.44 -3.04
C ASP A 165 -13.16 -2.63 -3.14
N LEU A 166 -13.62 -2.39 -4.39
CA LEU A 166 -14.76 -1.51 -4.67
C LEU A 166 -16.05 -1.99 -3.99
N SER A 167 -16.32 -3.29 -3.98
CA SER A 167 -17.53 -3.86 -3.35
C SER A 167 -17.63 -3.51 -1.87
N VAL A 168 -16.51 -3.46 -1.16
CA VAL A 168 -16.44 -3.02 0.24
C VAL A 168 -16.59 -1.50 0.34
N MET A 169 -15.87 -0.75 -0.50
CA MET A 169 -15.81 0.71 -0.40
C MET A 169 -17.09 1.41 -0.86
N MET A 170 -17.90 0.76 -1.69
CA MET A 170 -19.22 1.29 -2.12
C MET A 170 -20.18 1.52 -0.95
N SER A 171 -20.09 0.72 0.11
CA SER A 171 -20.93 0.93 1.29
C SER A 171 -20.63 2.26 2.00
N ALA A 172 -19.35 2.70 1.99
CA ALA A 172 -19.01 4.04 2.48
C ALA A 172 -19.60 5.14 1.59
N ALA A 173 -19.52 4.98 0.26
CA ALA A 173 -20.08 5.93 -0.69
C ALA A 173 -21.61 6.07 -0.51
N GLN A 174 -22.32 4.96 -0.28
CA GLN A 174 -23.76 4.98 -0.03
C GLN A 174 -24.09 5.78 1.25
N ILE A 175 -23.40 5.56 2.35
CA ILE A 175 -23.60 6.32 3.60
C ILE A 175 -23.32 7.82 3.38
N LEU A 176 -22.23 8.17 2.68
CA LEU A 176 -21.96 9.57 2.40
C LEU A 176 -23.06 10.21 1.52
N LYS A 177 -23.61 9.46 0.56
CA LYS A 177 -24.75 9.90 -0.28
C LYS A 177 -26.01 10.11 0.57
N ASP A 178 -26.35 9.17 1.46
CA ASP A 178 -27.52 9.26 2.34
C ASP A 178 -27.45 10.46 3.28
N PHE A 179 -26.24 10.83 3.71
CA PHE A 179 -25.98 12.02 4.52
C PHE A 179 -25.80 13.30 3.68
N GLU A 180 -25.87 13.21 2.35
CA GLU A 180 -25.63 14.32 1.41
C GLU A 180 -24.24 14.96 1.61
N VAL A 181 -23.22 14.16 1.92
CA VAL A 181 -21.84 14.60 2.02
C VAL A 181 -21.19 14.57 0.64
N PRO A 182 -20.68 15.69 0.13
CA PRO A 182 -19.92 15.70 -1.12
C PRO A 182 -18.66 14.83 -1.00
N PHE A 183 -18.48 13.87 -1.90
CA PHE A 183 -17.31 12.98 -1.90
C PHE A 183 -16.77 12.72 -3.30
N GLU A 184 -15.55 12.24 -3.37
CA GLU A 184 -14.97 11.65 -4.58
C GLU A 184 -14.56 10.20 -4.29
N LEU A 185 -14.61 9.34 -5.31
CA LEU A 185 -14.21 7.95 -5.23
C LEU A 185 -13.25 7.62 -6.37
N THR A 186 -12.08 7.06 -6.04
CA THR A 186 -11.07 6.74 -7.06
C THR A 186 -10.12 5.63 -6.61
N ILE A 187 -9.42 5.03 -7.58
CA ILE A 187 -8.38 4.02 -7.35
C ILE A 187 -7.03 4.72 -7.23
N VAL A 188 -6.31 4.44 -6.13
CA VAL A 188 -4.97 4.95 -5.83
C VAL A 188 -4.13 3.78 -5.29
N SER A 189 -3.31 3.18 -6.13
CA SER A 189 -2.50 2.04 -5.70
C SER A 189 -1.16 2.49 -5.11
N ALA A 190 -0.94 2.18 -3.82
CA ALA A 190 0.30 2.51 -3.14
C ALA A 190 1.54 1.86 -3.80
N HIS A 191 1.40 0.64 -4.30
CA HIS A 191 2.51 -0.14 -4.84
C HIS A 191 2.66 -0.03 -6.36
N ARG A 192 1.55 0.18 -7.09
CA ARG A 192 1.53 0.20 -8.56
C ARG A 192 1.57 1.61 -9.15
N THR A 193 1.03 2.59 -8.41
CA THR A 193 0.99 4.01 -8.82
C THR A 193 1.44 4.92 -7.67
N PRO A 194 2.68 4.78 -7.16
CA PRO A 194 3.15 5.52 -5.98
C PRO A 194 3.17 7.04 -6.19
N ASP A 195 3.48 7.51 -7.38
CA ASP A 195 3.48 8.95 -7.67
C ASP A 195 2.06 9.53 -7.67
N ARG A 196 1.07 8.81 -8.26
CA ARG A 196 -0.35 9.18 -8.17
C ARG A 196 -0.82 9.22 -6.72
N MET A 197 -0.41 8.25 -5.88
CA MET A 197 -0.74 8.23 -4.46
C MET A 197 -0.18 9.46 -3.74
N ARG A 198 1.07 9.81 -4.01
CA ARG A 198 1.73 10.99 -3.43
C ARG A 198 1.02 12.28 -3.85
N GLU A 199 0.73 12.42 -5.14
CA GLU A 199 0.03 13.58 -5.68
C GLU A 199 -1.37 13.71 -5.08
N TYR A 200 -2.12 12.60 -5.02
CA TYR A 200 -3.43 12.56 -4.40
C TYR A 200 -3.41 13.06 -2.96
N ALA A 201 -2.53 12.49 -2.14
CA ALA A 201 -2.44 12.80 -0.72
C ALA A 201 -2.03 14.26 -0.46
N ARG A 202 -1.05 14.78 -1.22
CA ARG A 202 -0.56 16.17 -1.09
C ARG A 202 -1.55 17.21 -1.58
N SER A 203 -2.27 16.92 -2.66
CA SER A 203 -3.26 17.85 -3.23
C SER A 203 -4.62 17.81 -2.51
N ALA A 204 -4.89 16.79 -1.70
CA ALA A 204 -6.19 16.55 -1.09
C ALA A 204 -6.73 17.78 -0.34
N ARG A 205 -5.91 18.38 0.54
CA ARG A 205 -6.30 19.57 1.31
C ARG A 205 -6.62 20.78 0.41
N SER A 206 -5.79 21.04 -0.59
CA SER A 206 -6.00 22.19 -1.51
C SER A 206 -7.22 22.01 -2.43
N ARG A 207 -7.64 20.75 -2.68
CA ARG A 207 -8.87 20.41 -3.40
C ARG A 207 -10.14 20.49 -2.55
N GLY A 208 -10.02 20.81 -1.25
CA GLY A 208 -11.16 20.97 -0.33
C GLY A 208 -11.48 19.77 0.53
N LEU A 209 -10.77 18.65 0.36
CA LEU A 209 -10.97 17.46 1.20
C LEU A 209 -10.68 17.77 2.67
N ARG A 210 -11.44 17.16 3.56
CA ARG A 210 -11.31 17.25 5.01
C ARG A 210 -10.93 15.91 5.66
N VAL A 211 -11.33 14.79 5.02
CA VAL A 211 -11.08 13.43 5.50
C VAL A 211 -10.82 12.54 4.29
N ILE A 212 -9.95 11.55 4.46
CA ILE A 212 -9.69 10.51 3.46
C ILE A 212 -10.04 9.14 4.07
N ILE A 213 -10.89 8.39 3.38
CA ILE A 213 -11.19 6.98 3.68
C ILE A 213 -10.37 6.13 2.70
N ALA A 214 -9.50 5.28 3.22
CA ALA A 214 -8.58 4.49 2.41
C ALA A 214 -8.75 2.99 2.68
N GLY A 215 -9.21 2.24 1.68
CA GLY A 215 -9.37 0.79 1.72
C GLY A 215 -8.18 0.06 1.11
N ALA A 216 -7.72 -1.01 1.77
CA ALA A 216 -6.66 -1.86 1.24
C ALA A 216 -6.69 -3.26 1.85
N GLY A 217 -6.32 -4.27 1.04
CA GLY A 217 -6.24 -5.68 1.45
C GLY A 217 -4.82 -6.25 1.42
N GLY A 218 -4.59 -7.31 2.21
CA GLY A 218 -3.30 -7.98 2.32
C GLY A 218 -2.23 -7.10 2.96
N ALA A 219 -1.13 -6.84 2.25
CA ALA A 219 -0.14 -5.82 2.64
C ALA A 219 -0.75 -4.41 2.45
N ALA A 220 -1.67 -4.05 3.33
CA ALA A 220 -2.56 -2.91 3.23
C ALA A 220 -1.86 -1.59 3.58
N HIS A 221 -0.83 -1.22 2.82
CA HIS A 221 0.03 -0.06 3.10
C HIS A 221 -0.60 1.29 2.71
N LEU A 222 -1.62 1.29 1.84
CA LEU A 222 -2.19 2.53 1.29
C LEU A 222 -2.60 3.54 2.37
N PRO A 223 -3.38 3.20 3.41
CA PRO A 223 -3.80 4.18 4.40
C PRO A 223 -2.64 4.86 5.12
N GLY A 224 -1.64 4.07 5.57
CA GLY A 224 -0.46 4.60 6.24
C GLY A 224 0.44 5.42 5.33
N MET A 225 0.60 5.01 4.07
CA MET A 225 1.40 5.76 3.10
C MET A 225 0.75 7.11 2.73
N VAL A 226 -0.57 7.16 2.66
CA VAL A 226 -1.33 8.40 2.46
C VAL A 226 -1.24 9.29 3.70
N ALA A 227 -1.46 8.74 4.90
CA ALA A 227 -1.35 9.48 6.16
C ALA A 227 0.03 10.13 6.36
N ALA A 228 1.10 9.51 5.85
CA ALA A 228 2.44 10.07 5.88
C ALA A 228 2.66 11.25 4.90
N GLN A 229 1.72 11.54 4.00
CA GLN A 229 1.84 12.57 2.95
C GLN A 229 0.82 13.70 3.07
N THR A 230 -0.12 13.62 4.02
CA THR A 230 -1.15 14.63 4.24
C THR A 230 -1.31 14.95 5.72
N CYS A 231 -1.79 16.15 6.05
CA CYS A 231 -2.20 16.51 7.39
C CYS A 231 -3.69 16.23 7.67
N LEU A 232 -4.42 15.72 6.67
CA LEU A 232 -5.83 15.38 6.84
C LEU A 232 -5.98 14.07 7.64
N PRO A 233 -7.06 13.92 8.41
CA PRO A 233 -7.41 12.64 9.01
C PRO A 233 -7.55 11.54 7.93
N VAL A 234 -6.92 10.40 8.18
CA VAL A 234 -7.03 9.21 7.33
C VAL A 234 -7.70 8.10 8.11
N ILE A 235 -8.76 7.53 7.53
CA ILE A 235 -9.50 6.40 8.08
C ILE A 235 -9.19 5.18 7.23
N GLY A 236 -8.60 4.16 7.86
CA GLY A 236 -8.21 2.93 7.21
C GLY A 236 -9.31 1.87 7.28
N VAL A 237 -9.68 1.31 6.14
CA VAL A 237 -10.59 0.18 6.03
C VAL A 237 -9.80 -1.07 5.66
N PRO A 238 -9.61 -2.02 6.60
CA PRO A 238 -9.01 -3.30 6.27
C PRO A 238 -9.95 -4.08 5.35
N VAL A 239 -9.51 -4.39 4.14
CA VAL A 239 -10.30 -5.19 3.19
C VAL A 239 -9.87 -6.65 3.30
N LYS A 240 -10.84 -7.56 3.46
CA LYS A 240 -10.60 -9.00 3.51
C LYS A 240 -10.05 -9.47 2.16
N GLY A 241 -8.84 -10.02 2.18
CA GLY A 241 -8.22 -10.68 1.03
C GLY A 241 -8.60 -12.16 0.94
N ARG A 242 -7.83 -12.91 0.15
CA ARG A 242 -8.03 -14.36 -0.04
C ARG A 242 -7.49 -15.21 1.11
N THR A 243 -6.60 -14.67 1.92
CA THR A 243 -5.90 -15.34 3.03
C THR A 243 -6.11 -14.59 4.33
N LEU A 244 -6.00 -15.29 5.47
CA LEU A 244 -6.03 -14.73 6.83
C LEU A 244 -7.28 -13.89 7.17
N ASP A 245 -8.37 -14.05 6.43
CA ASP A 245 -9.66 -13.41 6.70
C ASP A 245 -9.62 -11.88 6.92
N GLY A 246 -8.59 -11.20 6.39
CA GLY A 246 -8.39 -9.76 6.52
C GLY A 246 -7.60 -9.32 7.77
N VAL A 247 -7.15 -10.27 8.61
CA VAL A 247 -6.34 -9.98 9.80
C VAL A 247 -4.98 -9.39 9.40
N ASP A 248 -4.40 -9.86 8.30
CA ASP A 248 -3.21 -9.28 7.68
C ASP A 248 -3.41 -7.82 7.26
N SER A 249 -4.57 -7.52 6.66
CA SER A 249 -4.97 -6.14 6.30
C SER A 249 -5.12 -5.26 7.54
N LEU A 250 -5.79 -5.77 8.58
CA LEU A 250 -5.99 -5.07 9.84
C LEU A 250 -4.64 -4.74 10.51
N HIS A 251 -3.75 -5.71 10.66
CA HIS A 251 -2.44 -5.49 11.25
C HIS A 251 -1.58 -4.52 10.44
N SER A 252 -1.65 -4.58 9.10
CA SER A 252 -0.92 -3.66 8.23
C SER A 252 -1.36 -2.20 8.40
N ILE A 253 -2.64 -1.96 8.73
CA ILE A 253 -3.21 -0.62 8.85
C ILE A 253 -3.09 -0.09 10.29
N VAL A 254 -3.38 -0.91 11.31
CA VAL A 254 -3.46 -0.43 12.70
C VAL A 254 -2.09 -0.20 13.33
N GLN A 255 -1.06 -0.94 12.91
CA GLN A 255 0.30 -0.87 13.48
C GLN A 255 1.13 0.27 12.88
N MET A 256 0.62 1.50 12.99
CA MET A 256 1.31 2.68 12.47
C MET A 256 2.40 3.18 13.42
N PRO A 257 3.51 3.70 12.88
CA PRO A 257 4.56 4.30 13.70
C PRO A 257 4.08 5.61 14.35
N ARG A 258 4.73 5.96 15.47
CA ARG A 258 4.47 7.25 16.14
C ARG A 258 4.61 8.42 15.17
N GLY A 259 3.61 9.30 15.15
CA GLY A 259 3.59 10.50 14.30
C GLY A 259 2.82 10.34 12.97
N VAL A 260 2.39 9.12 12.63
CA VAL A 260 1.58 8.86 11.42
C VAL A 260 0.30 8.11 11.81
N PRO A 261 -0.70 8.78 12.41
CA PRO A 261 -1.92 8.12 12.85
C PRO A 261 -2.84 7.74 11.70
N VAL A 262 -3.45 6.56 11.79
CA VAL A 262 -4.56 6.11 10.94
C VAL A 262 -5.68 5.60 11.84
N ALA A 263 -6.87 6.20 11.77
CA ALA A 263 -8.05 5.69 12.46
C ALA A 263 -8.55 4.43 11.75
N THR A 264 -8.44 3.26 12.38
CA THR A 264 -8.75 1.98 11.75
C THR A 264 -10.12 1.47 12.19
N VAL A 265 -10.98 1.11 11.23
CA VAL A 265 -12.28 0.48 11.49
C VAL A 265 -12.19 -1.05 11.38
N ALA A 266 -13.27 -1.76 11.69
CA ALA A 266 -13.32 -3.21 11.58
C ALA A 266 -13.15 -3.68 10.12
N ILE A 267 -12.74 -4.95 9.95
CA ILE A 267 -12.53 -5.57 8.63
C ILE A 267 -13.81 -5.46 7.79
N ASN A 268 -13.68 -5.00 6.56
CA ASN A 268 -14.76 -4.73 5.59
C ASN A 268 -15.82 -3.71 6.04
N ASN A 269 -15.62 -3.01 7.16
CA ASN A 269 -16.63 -2.08 7.67
C ASN A 269 -16.40 -0.64 7.18
N SER A 270 -16.58 -0.43 5.88
CA SER A 270 -16.47 0.91 5.27
C SER A 270 -17.63 1.84 5.66
N VAL A 271 -18.77 1.26 6.11
CA VAL A 271 -19.89 2.03 6.70
C VAL A 271 -19.40 2.82 7.91
N ASN A 272 -18.73 2.16 8.87
CA ASN A 272 -18.19 2.86 10.04
C ASN A 272 -17.10 3.88 9.68
N ALA A 273 -16.36 3.66 8.60
CA ALA A 273 -15.40 4.65 8.12
C ALA A 273 -16.12 5.93 7.62
N ALA A 274 -17.22 5.79 6.89
CA ALA A 274 -18.03 6.92 6.45
C ALA A 274 -18.69 7.63 7.65
N LEU A 275 -19.29 6.91 8.59
CA LEU A 275 -19.88 7.49 9.80
C LEU A 275 -18.83 8.24 10.65
N LEU A 276 -17.60 7.70 10.75
CA LEU A 276 -16.50 8.40 11.43
C LEU A 276 -16.09 9.67 10.68
N ALA A 277 -16.02 9.63 9.35
CA ALA A 277 -15.76 10.82 8.53
C ALA A 277 -16.82 11.90 8.73
N ILE A 278 -18.10 11.51 8.77
CA ILE A 278 -19.22 12.44 9.03
C ILE A 278 -19.12 13.06 10.42
N ARG A 279 -18.76 12.27 11.46
CA ARG A 279 -18.52 12.78 12.81
C ARG A 279 -17.38 13.80 12.84
N ILE A 280 -16.28 13.54 12.11
CA ILE A 280 -15.17 14.49 11.99
C ILE A 280 -15.63 15.77 11.31
N LEU A 281 -16.44 15.69 10.25
CA LEU A 281 -17.01 16.87 9.60
C LEU A 281 -17.96 17.62 10.52
N GLY A 282 -18.77 16.91 11.32
CA GLY A 282 -19.72 17.47 12.27
C GLY A 282 -19.10 18.34 13.36
N THR A 283 -17.80 18.17 13.66
CA THR A 283 -17.10 19.03 14.63
C THR A 283 -17.01 20.50 14.18
N ASN A 284 -17.11 20.76 12.87
CA ASN A 284 -17.02 22.10 12.29
C ASN A 284 -18.22 22.49 11.42
N ILE A 285 -19.07 21.54 11.03
CA ILE A 285 -20.23 21.75 10.16
C ILE A 285 -21.46 21.18 10.89
N PRO A 286 -22.25 22.03 11.60
CA PRO A 286 -23.36 21.59 12.45
C PRO A 286 -24.37 20.69 11.72
N LEU A 287 -24.65 20.94 10.45
CA LEU A 287 -25.53 20.10 9.62
C LEU A 287 -25.21 18.59 9.70
N TYR A 288 -23.93 18.24 9.72
CA TYR A 288 -23.53 16.84 9.78
C TYR A 288 -23.60 16.26 11.20
N ALA A 289 -23.46 17.11 12.22
CA ALA A 289 -23.73 16.71 13.60
C ALA A 289 -25.23 16.39 13.79
N ASP A 290 -26.11 17.29 13.34
CA ASP A 290 -27.57 17.12 13.44
C ASP A 290 -28.05 15.83 12.70
N LYS A 291 -27.53 15.62 11.47
CA LYS A 291 -27.81 14.39 10.71
C LYS A 291 -27.31 13.14 11.41
N MET A 292 -26.16 13.21 12.09
CA MET A 292 -25.61 12.07 12.85
C MET A 292 -26.46 11.75 14.09
N GLU A 293 -26.93 12.79 14.82
CA GLU A 293 -27.84 12.60 15.95
C GLU A 293 -29.13 11.93 15.50
N ARG A 294 -29.69 12.39 14.38
CA ARG A 294 -30.89 11.77 13.79
C ARG A 294 -30.64 10.30 13.43
N TYR A 295 -29.53 10.00 12.78
CA TYR A 295 -29.14 8.61 12.43
C TYR A 295 -29.03 7.72 13.69
N MET A 296 -28.41 8.23 14.75
CA MET A 296 -28.29 7.51 16.02
C MET A 296 -29.66 7.25 16.65
N TYR A 297 -30.55 8.23 16.65
CA TYR A 297 -31.92 8.08 17.13
C TYR A 297 -32.70 7.02 16.32
N ASP A 298 -32.60 7.06 15.00
CA ASP A 298 -33.28 6.09 14.13
C ASP A 298 -32.76 4.65 14.35
N MET A 299 -31.45 4.48 14.63
CA MET A 299 -30.88 3.18 15.03
C MET A 299 -31.45 2.71 16.37
N GLU A 300 -31.57 3.59 17.37
CA GLU A 300 -32.15 3.29 18.67
C GLU A 300 -33.61 2.84 18.52
N MET A 301 -34.41 3.62 17.81
CA MET A 301 -35.81 3.29 17.55
C MET A 301 -35.98 1.97 16.82
N GLY A 302 -35.11 1.65 15.86
CA GLY A 302 -35.11 0.36 15.17
C GLY A 302 -34.79 -0.83 16.10
N VAL A 303 -34.04 -0.61 17.18
CA VAL A 303 -33.82 -1.64 18.21
C VAL A 303 -35.07 -1.75 19.12
N MET A 304 -35.67 -0.62 19.53
CA MET A 304 -36.85 -0.61 20.38
C MET A 304 -38.05 -1.31 19.73
N GLU A 305 -38.25 -1.07 18.42
CA GLU A 305 -39.27 -1.83 17.67
C GLU A 305 -39.05 -3.34 17.67
N LYS A 306 -37.79 -3.80 17.69
CA LYS A 306 -37.45 -5.23 17.80
C LYS A 306 -37.75 -5.76 19.21
N VAL A 307 -37.51 -4.93 20.25
CA VAL A 307 -37.83 -5.26 21.64
C VAL A 307 -39.34 -5.46 21.79
N GLU A 308 -40.14 -4.53 21.26
CA GLU A 308 -41.60 -4.63 21.29
C GLU A 308 -42.09 -5.90 20.57
N ARG A 309 -41.61 -6.14 19.35
CA ARG A 309 -41.94 -7.36 18.60
C ARG A 309 -41.56 -8.65 19.33
N LEU A 310 -40.41 -8.66 20.01
CA LEU A 310 -39.99 -9.82 20.80
C LEU A 310 -40.89 -10.01 22.03
N ALA A 311 -41.33 -8.92 22.67
CA ALA A 311 -42.24 -8.96 23.79
C ALA A 311 -43.63 -9.53 23.38
N ASP A 312 -44.16 -9.13 22.22
CA ASP A 312 -45.41 -9.56 21.68
C ASP A 312 -45.39 -11.01 21.18
N GLN A 313 -44.35 -11.42 20.49
CA GLN A 313 -44.24 -12.74 19.82
C GLN A 313 -43.46 -13.78 20.65
N GLY A 314 -42.81 -13.36 21.73
CA GLY A 314 -42.00 -14.23 22.57
C GLY A 314 -40.84 -14.89 21.77
N TRP A 315 -40.48 -16.08 22.20
CA TRP A 315 -39.39 -16.87 21.60
C TRP A 315 -39.68 -17.36 20.15
N GLN A 316 -40.92 -17.21 19.66
CA GLN A 316 -41.29 -17.51 18.28
C GLN A 316 -40.77 -16.43 17.28
N TYR A 317 -40.44 -15.26 17.79
CA TYR A 317 -39.83 -14.20 17.00
C TYR A 317 -38.48 -14.66 16.44
N GLY A 318 -38.36 -14.70 15.10
CA GLY A 318 -37.12 -15.10 14.42
C GLY A 318 -37.03 -16.61 14.06
N GLN A 319 -38.04 -17.40 14.32
CA GLN A 319 -38.12 -18.75 13.74
C GLN A 319 -38.43 -18.65 12.23
N PRO A 320 -37.70 -19.41 11.36
CA PRO A 320 -38.10 -19.49 9.96
C PRO A 320 -39.52 -19.99 9.87
N HIS A 321 -40.39 -19.26 9.15
CA HIS A 321 -41.74 -19.75 8.86
C HIS A 321 -41.57 -21.07 8.13
N THR A 322 -41.86 -22.17 8.83
CA THR A 322 -42.11 -23.47 8.21
C THR A 322 -43.39 -23.29 7.41
N VAL A 323 -43.23 -23.09 6.10
CA VAL A 323 -44.35 -23.17 5.16
C VAL A 323 -44.82 -24.61 5.20
N ALA A 324 -46.05 -24.80 5.71
CA ALA A 324 -46.74 -26.06 5.73
C ALA A 324 -47.15 -26.47 4.30
#